data_518e499921f104600f979e5a8f3c674e
#
_entry.id   518e499921f104600f979e5a8f3c674e
#
_cell.length_a   1.000
_cell.length_b   1.000
_cell.length_c   1.000
_cell.angle_alpha   90.00
_cell.angle_beta   90.00
_cell.angle_gamma   90.00
#
_symmetry.space_group_name_H-M   'P 1'
#
loop_
_entity.id
_entity.type
_entity.pdbx_description
1 polymer ?
#
loop_
_entity_poly.entity_id
_entity_poly.type
_entity_poly.pdbx_seq_one_letter_code
_entity_poly.pdbx_strand_id
1 'polypeptide(L)'
;MNEFLIYGTINSYTATEFINSMNDADGDITVRLNTGGGEPDYGFGMVAKFKEYTGKKTVKIDGKAYSMGAYIPMYADDVEALDVSNLMIHRAAYPTWFENSESFTEGLRQNLVDTNKSLEAALRGKIDVEAFEKMKNIKVKDIFSMDDRMDVFLTAKEAKKIGLVSKIIKITPSKAAEINSHVKIAAEIESDLTVTAPEAEKKVIKQTSIKMNKSELKEKHPELYAEIVGLGVDKEKERVSAWAKWNEINAELAMKGIEGQEDIKASDISEFQVSALKAVQKAGIVKDGVPDVGVDGEIITPKSELTASEQLEAKMNANLTERGLLISKTK
;
A
#
# COMPACT_ATOMS: atom_id res chain seq x y z
N MET A 1 -10.28 16.56 24.42
CA MET A 1 -9.53 15.28 24.19
C MET A 1 -9.28 15.20 22.70
N ASN A 2 -8.02 15.15 22.31
CA ASN A 2 -7.63 15.10 20.90
C ASN A 2 -7.74 13.65 20.42
N GLU A 3 -8.61 13.42 19.43
CA GLU A 3 -8.81 12.10 18.82
C GLU A 3 -8.40 12.14 17.36
N PHE A 4 -7.53 11.19 16.95
CA PHE A 4 -6.97 11.06 15.61
C PHE A 4 -7.41 9.74 15.00
N LEU A 5 -7.76 9.77 13.72
CA LEU A 5 -8.16 8.57 12.98
C LEU A 5 -7.05 8.12 12.03
N ILE A 6 -6.66 6.85 12.14
CA ILE A 6 -5.82 6.17 11.14
C ILE A 6 -6.66 5.04 10.57
N TYR A 7 -7.49 5.40 9.60
CA TYR A 7 -8.36 4.49 8.86
C TYR A 7 -7.87 4.43 7.40
N GLY A 8 -7.94 3.26 6.78
CA GLY A 8 -7.40 3.07 5.43
C GLY A 8 -5.89 2.75 5.40
N THR A 9 -5.18 3.22 4.39
CA THR A 9 -3.77 2.89 4.15
C THR A 9 -2.82 3.90 4.79
N ILE A 10 -1.73 3.42 5.38
CA ILE A 10 -0.62 4.26 5.86
C ILE A 10 0.27 4.61 4.67
N ASN A 11 0.29 5.88 4.28
CA ASN A 11 1.05 6.45 3.17
C ASN A 11 1.52 7.87 3.51
N SER A 12 2.12 8.58 2.55
CA SER A 12 2.62 9.94 2.74
C SER A 12 1.56 10.91 3.24
N TYR A 13 0.34 10.82 2.70
CA TYR A 13 -0.77 11.70 3.07
C TYR A 13 -1.21 11.45 4.53
N THR A 14 -1.56 10.20 4.87
CA THR A 14 -2.04 9.86 6.22
C THR A 14 -0.98 10.13 7.29
N ALA A 15 0.31 9.93 6.97
CA ALA A 15 1.39 10.27 7.88
C ALA A 15 1.54 11.77 8.08
N THR A 16 1.46 12.56 7.01
CA THR A 16 1.55 14.02 7.08
C THR A 16 0.40 14.61 7.90
N GLU A 17 -0.84 14.18 7.65
CA GLU A 17 -2.01 14.62 8.40
C GLU A 17 -1.91 14.25 9.88
N PHE A 18 -1.47 13.03 10.18
CA PHE A 18 -1.26 12.59 11.55
C PHE A 18 -0.21 13.45 12.28
N ILE A 19 0.96 13.67 11.66
CA ILE A 19 2.06 14.44 12.24
C ILE A 19 1.63 15.90 12.47
N ASN A 20 0.97 16.53 11.49
CA ASN A 20 0.47 17.89 11.61
C ASN A 20 -0.56 18.01 12.73
N SER A 21 -1.53 17.10 12.77
CA SER A 21 -2.54 17.09 13.83
C SER A 21 -1.94 16.89 15.22
N MET A 22 -0.87 16.11 15.34
CA MET A 22 -0.16 15.95 16.61
C MET A 22 0.67 17.17 17.00
N ASN A 23 1.10 18.02 16.05
CA ASN A 23 1.78 19.28 16.38
C ASN A 23 0.84 20.26 17.09
N ASP A 24 -0.45 20.23 16.75
CA ASP A 24 -1.46 21.12 17.30
C ASP A 24 -2.17 20.54 18.54
N ALA A 25 -1.83 19.28 18.91
CA ALA A 25 -2.43 18.60 20.05
C ALA A 25 -1.85 19.04 21.38
N ASP A 26 -2.69 19.12 22.40
CA ASP A 26 -2.31 19.41 23.78
C ASP A 26 -2.98 18.40 24.74
N GLY A 27 -2.25 17.99 25.81
CA GLY A 27 -2.72 17.06 26.83
C GLY A 27 -2.80 15.60 26.33
N ASP A 28 -3.77 14.83 26.81
CA ASP A 28 -3.92 13.42 26.46
C ASP A 28 -4.53 13.25 25.07
N ILE A 29 -4.03 12.25 24.34
CA ILE A 29 -4.49 11.93 22.99
C ILE A 29 -5.07 10.52 22.89
N THR A 30 -5.98 10.36 21.95
CA THR A 30 -6.49 9.05 21.51
C THR A 30 -6.25 8.88 20.02
N VAL A 31 -5.64 7.77 19.62
CA VAL A 31 -5.48 7.39 18.22
C VAL A 31 -6.37 6.16 17.95
N ARG A 32 -7.26 6.28 16.99
CA ARG A 32 -8.17 5.19 16.59
C ARG A 32 -7.66 4.53 15.33
N LEU A 33 -7.58 3.21 15.34
CA LEU A 33 -7.04 2.41 14.25
C LEU A 33 -8.11 1.53 13.60
N ASN A 34 -8.19 1.61 12.28
CA ASN A 34 -8.85 0.62 11.45
C ASN A 34 -8.11 0.57 10.11
N THR A 35 -6.92 -0.02 10.10
CA THR A 35 -5.98 0.04 8.98
C THR A 35 -5.43 -1.32 8.57
N GLY A 36 -5.25 -1.50 7.27
CA GLY A 36 -4.50 -2.63 6.71
C GLY A 36 -2.98 -2.48 6.80
N GLY A 37 -2.49 -1.34 7.32
CA GLY A 37 -1.08 -0.97 7.30
C GLY A 37 -0.72 -0.15 6.07
N GLY A 38 0.51 -0.22 5.64
CA GLY A 38 1.04 0.51 4.50
C GLY A 38 2.55 0.61 4.56
N GLU A 39 3.10 1.69 4.03
CA GLU A 39 4.54 1.89 3.85
C GLU A 39 5.27 2.10 5.18
N PRO A 40 6.33 1.31 5.48
CA PRO A 40 7.04 1.38 6.76
C PRO A 40 7.67 2.75 7.02
N ASP A 41 8.22 3.40 6.01
CA ASP A 41 8.93 4.68 6.16
C ASP A 41 7.98 5.77 6.71
N TYR A 42 6.77 5.85 6.17
CA TYR A 42 5.76 6.77 6.68
C TYR A 42 5.27 6.37 8.08
N GLY A 43 5.10 5.07 8.31
CA GLY A 43 4.74 4.56 9.62
C GLY A 43 5.80 4.85 10.68
N PHE A 44 7.09 4.77 10.35
CA PHE A 44 8.17 5.16 11.26
C PHE A 44 8.17 6.66 11.56
N GLY A 45 7.86 7.51 10.58
CA GLY A 45 7.66 8.94 10.81
C GLY A 45 6.53 9.22 11.82
N MET A 46 5.40 8.52 11.67
CA MET A 46 4.28 8.60 12.63
C MET A 46 4.69 8.11 14.02
N VAL A 47 5.42 6.99 14.11
CA VAL A 47 5.92 6.45 15.38
C VAL A 47 6.92 7.41 16.03
N ALA A 48 7.82 8.04 15.27
CA ALA A 48 8.76 9.03 15.80
C ALA A 48 8.01 10.19 16.46
N LYS A 49 7.02 10.76 15.76
CA LYS A 49 6.17 11.82 16.30
C LYS A 49 5.38 11.37 17.53
N PHE A 50 4.85 10.15 17.49
CA PHE A 50 4.12 9.56 18.61
C PHE A 50 5.00 9.37 19.85
N LYS A 51 6.28 9.01 19.68
CA LYS A 51 7.25 8.88 20.78
C LYS A 51 7.66 10.23 21.37
N GLU A 52 7.76 11.27 20.55
CA GLU A 52 8.08 12.63 21.03
C GLU A 52 6.96 13.24 21.87
N TYR A 53 5.72 12.79 21.66
CA TYR A 53 4.58 13.33 22.33
C TYR A 53 4.60 13.02 23.84
N THR A 54 4.46 14.06 24.67
CA THR A 54 4.63 13.97 26.14
C THR A 54 3.33 13.68 26.88
N GLY A 55 2.15 13.94 26.27
CA GLY A 55 0.86 13.58 26.83
C GLY A 55 0.62 12.07 26.84
N LYS A 56 -0.35 11.63 27.62
CA LYS A 56 -0.76 10.22 27.62
C LYS A 56 -1.33 9.82 26.26
N LYS A 57 -0.84 8.70 25.72
CA LYS A 57 -1.22 8.15 24.41
C LYS A 57 -2.07 6.89 24.58
N THR A 58 -3.32 6.97 24.18
CA THR A 58 -4.23 5.83 24.12
C THR A 58 -4.47 5.44 22.67
N VAL A 59 -4.25 4.18 22.33
CA VAL A 59 -4.63 3.64 21.02
C VAL A 59 -5.88 2.78 21.16
N LYS A 60 -6.88 3.00 20.30
CA LYS A 60 -8.12 2.21 20.22
C LYS A 60 -8.20 1.49 18.88
N ILE A 61 -8.24 0.18 18.91
CA ILE A 61 -8.35 -0.67 17.71
C ILE A 61 -9.82 -0.97 17.46
N ASP A 62 -10.40 -0.34 16.43
CA ASP A 62 -11.83 -0.41 16.13
C ASP A 62 -12.22 -1.54 15.19
N GLY A 63 -11.26 -2.15 14.50
CA GLY A 63 -11.48 -3.27 13.60
C GLY A 63 -10.19 -4.03 13.38
N LYS A 64 -9.38 -3.57 12.45
CA LYS A 64 -8.09 -4.18 12.13
C LYS A 64 -6.92 -3.24 12.43
N ALA A 65 -5.84 -3.83 12.90
CA ALA A 65 -4.53 -3.19 13.01
C ALA A 65 -3.50 -4.13 12.40
N TYR A 66 -3.30 -4.03 11.07
CA TYR A 66 -2.47 -4.97 10.32
C TYR A 66 -1.17 -4.32 9.86
N SER A 67 -0.11 -5.14 9.73
CA SER A 67 1.18 -4.71 9.21
C SER A 67 1.68 -3.48 9.99
N MET A 68 2.05 -2.38 9.32
CA MET A 68 2.48 -1.15 9.98
C MET A 68 1.46 -0.63 11.02
N GLY A 69 0.16 -0.86 10.80
CA GLY A 69 -0.89 -0.54 11.78
C GLY A 69 -0.80 -1.31 13.09
N ALA A 70 -0.16 -2.49 13.12
CA ALA A 70 0.07 -3.24 14.35
C ALA A 70 1.26 -2.71 15.16
N TYR A 71 2.16 -1.92 14.55
CA TYR A 71 3.33 -1.37 15.23
C TYR A 71 3.05 -0.05 15.95
N ILE A 72 2.13 0.77 15.47
CA ILE A 72 1.76 2.04 16.14
C ILE A 72 1.33 1.80 17.60
N PRO A 73 0.46 0.82 17.91
CA PRO A 73 0.07 0.52 19.30
C PRO A 73 1.22 0.15 20.23
N MET A 74 2.34 -0.33 19.68
CA MET A 74 3.49 -0.74 20.51
C MET A 74 4.14 0.43 21.26
N TYR A 75 3.87 1.64 20.85
CA TYR A 75 4.42 2.86 21.44
C TYR A 75 3.39 3.67 22.26
N ALA A 76 2.19 3.12 22.43
CA ALA A 76 1.14 3.70 23.26
C ALA A 76 1.31 3.33 24.74
N ASP A 77 0.82 4.20 25.62
CA ASP A 77 0.74 3.94 27.06
C ASP A 77 -0.40 2.96 27.35
N ASP A 78 -1.55 3.12 26.69
CA ASP A 78 -2.69 2.21 26.75
C ASP A 78 -3.13 1.78 25.35
N VAL A 79 -3.49 0.49 25.23
CA VAL A 79 -4.07 -0.06 23.99
C VAL A 79 -5.40 -0.74 24.33
N GLU A 80 -6.48 -0.19 23.81
CA GLU A 80 -7.82 -0.76 23.89
C GLU A 80 -8.17 -1.39 22.54
N ALA A 81 -8.77 -2.58 22.55
CA ALA A 81 -9.25 -3.21 21.31
C ALA A 81 -10.70 -3.66 21.49
N LEU A 82 -11.51 -3.54 20.44
CA LEU A 82 -12.82 -4.18 20.44
C LEU A 82 -12.67 -5.70 20.47
N ASP A 83 -13.62 -6.38 21.06
CA ASP A 83 -13.63 -7.85 21.16
C ASP A 83 -13.68 -8.57 19.80
N VAL A 84 -14.07 -7.83 18.74
CA VAL A 84 -14.09 -8.27 17.34
C VAL A 84 -12.86 -7.87 16.56
N SER A 85 -11.94 -7.09 17.16
CA SER A 85 -10.74 -6.60 16.48
C SER A 85 -9.72 -7.70 16.26
N ASN A 86 -8.96 -7.55 15.17
CA ASN A 86 -7.85 -8.41 14.83
C ASN A 86 -6.59 -7.57 14.56
N LEU A 87 -5.44 -8.15 14.91
CA LEU A 87 -4.14 -7.61 14.58
C LEU A 87 -3.42 -8.59 13.64
N MET A 88 -2.52 -8.11 12.82
CA MET A 88 -1.67 -8.96 11.99
C MET A 88 -0.26 -8.41 11.95
N ILE A 89 0.69 -9.30 12.20
CA ILE A 89 2.13 -9.00 12.25
C ILE A 89 2.81 -9.79 11.16
N HIS A 90 3.63 -9.11 10.39
CA HIS A 90 4.51 -9.70 9.40
C HIS A 90 5.75 -8.84 9.20
N ARG A 91 6.76 -9.36 8.48
CA ARG A 91 7.90 -8.57 8.04
C ARG A 91 7.51 -7.53 6.99
N ALA A 92 8.25 -6.45 6.91
CA ALA A 92 8.22 -5.60 5.74
C ALA A 92 8.71 -6.39 4.52
N ALA A 93 8.12 -6.14 3.36
CA ALA A 93 8.45 -6.80 2.11
C ALA A 93 8.09 -5.89 0.94
N TYR A 94 8.87 -5.96 -0.12
CA TYR A 94 8.44 -5.48 -1.43
C TYR A 94 7.53 -6.53 -2.10
N PRO A 95 6.81 -6.19 -3.18
CA PRO A 95 6.12 -7.18 -3.99
C PRO A 95 7.10 -8.27 -4.46
N THR A 96 6.67 -9.53 -4.43
CA THR A 96 7.53 -10.69 -4.74
C THR A 96 8.19 -10.58 -6.12
N TRP A 97 7.47 -10.06 -7.12
CA TRP A 97 8.03 -9.84 -8.46
C TRP A 97 9.20 -8.84 -8.45
N PHE A 98 9.18 -7.84 -7.56
CA PHE A 98 10.25 -6.86 -7.43
C PHE A 98 11.43 -7.46 -6.66
N GLU A 99 11.19 -8.17 -5.55
CA GLU A 99 12.25 -8.85 -4.79
C GLU A 99 13.01 -9.90 -5.63
N ASN A 100 12.38 -10.44 -6.67
CA ASN A 100 12.97 -11.39 -7.61
C ASN A 100 13.52 -10.73 -8.88
N SER A 101 13.53 -9.43 -8.99
CA SER A 101 14.03 -8.68 -10.15
C SER A 101 15.49 -8.25 -9.98
N GLU A 102 16.18 -8.01 -11.09
CA GLU A 102 17.53 -7.41 -11.08
C GLU A 102 17.54 -5.98 -10.50
N SER A 103 16.38 -5.32 -10.47
CA SER A 103 16.22 -3.99 -9.85
C SER A 103 16.25 -4.04 -8.33
N PHE A 104 16.07 -5.20 -7.71
CA PHE A 104 16.19 -5.39 -6.27
C PHE A 104 17.65 -5.54 -5.86
N THR A 105 18.32 -4.41 -5.68
CA THR A 105 19.75 -4.34 -5.37
C THR A 105 20.06 -4.85 -3.95
N GLU A 106 21.33 -5.19 -3.70
CA GLU A 106 21.80 -5.56 -2.36
C GLU A 106 21.58 -4.42 -1.34
N GLY A 107 21.68 -3.17 -1.76
CA GLY A 107 21.36 -2.02 -0.92
C GLY A 107 19.89 -2.00 -0.46
N LEU A 108 18.95 -2.29 -1.35
CA LEU A 108 17.53 -2.41 -1.02
C LEU A 108 17.26 -3.62 -0.11
N ARG A 109 17.94 -4.74 -0.36
CA ARG A 109 17.87 -5.93 0.49
C ARG A 109 18.34 -5.60 1.91
N GLN A 110 19.47 -4.95 2.05
CA GLN A 110 20.02 -4.56 3.36
C GLN A 110 19.09 -3.58 4.09
N ASN A 111 18.54 -2.58 3.39
CA ASN A 111 17.55 -1.66 3.95
C ASN A 111 16.33 -2.42 4.48
N LEU A 112 15.83 -3.39 3.73
CA LEU A 112 14.69 -4.21 4.15
C LEU A 112 15.02 -5.07 5.38
N VAL A 113 16.23 -5.62 5.45
CA VAL A 113 16.72 -6.36 6.63
C VAL A 113 16.75 -5.44 7.86
N ASP A 114 17.25 -4.22 7.74
CA ASP A 114 17.36 -3.29 8.87
C ASP A 114 16.00 -2.74 9.30
N THR A 115 15.08 -2.52 8.35
CA THR A 115 13.67 -2.26 8.63
C THR A 115 13.05 -3.39 9.45
N ASN A 116 13.26 -4.64 9.03
CA ASN A 116 12.71 -5.81 9.73
C ASN A 116 13.30 -6.00 11.13
N LYS A 117 14.59 -5.73 11.34
CA LYS A 117 15.19 -5.70 12.68
C LYS A 117 14.53 -4.65 13.58
N SER A 118 14.21 -3.48 13.05
CA SER A 118 13.54 -2.41 13.80
C SER A 118 12.11 -2.82 14.20
N LEU A 119 11.38 -3.46 13.30
CA LEU A 119 10.04 -3.99 13.59
C LEU A 119 10.08 -5.14 14.60
N GLU A 120 11.04 -6.05 14.47
CA GLU A 120 11.26 -7.13 15.46
C GLU A 120 11.56 -6.58 16.85
N ALA A 121 12.45 -5.60 16.93
CA ALA A 121 12.82 -4.95 18.21
C ALA A 121 11.60 -4.27 18.86
N ALA A 122 10.77 -3.59 18.08
CA ALA A 122 9.53 -2.98 18.56
C ALA A 122 8.57 -4.03 19.15
N LEU A 123 8.36 -5.13 18.43
CA LEU A 123 7.51 -6.23 18.88
C LEU A 123 8.04 -6.84 20.19
N ARG A 124 9.31 -7.20 20.23
CA ARG A 124 9.96 -7.79 21.42
C ARG A 124 9.93 -6.87 22.64
N GLY A 125 10.02 -5.56 22.42
CA GLY A 125 9.95 -4.57 23.50
C GLY A 125 8.56 -4.39 24.09
N LYS A 126 7.50 -4.81 23.36
CA LYS A 126 6.10 -4.58 23.79
C LYS A 126 5.40 -5.80 24.34
N ILE A 127 5.74 -7.01 23.88
CA ILE A 127 4.99 -8.22 24.19
C ILE A 127 5.76 -9.17 25.11
N ASP A 128 5.01 -10.06 25.78
CA ASP A 128 5.56 -11.29 26.35
C ASP A 128 5.91 -12.26 25.21
N VAL A 129 7.20 -12.31 24.86
CA VAL A 129 7.73 -13.10 23.75
C VAL A 129 7.53 -14.59 23.98
N GLU A 130 7.74 -15.09 25.22
CA GLU A 130 7.59 -16.51 25.54
C GLU A 130 6.12 -16.95 25.39
N ALA A 131 5.21 -16.15 25.95
CA ALA A 131 3.77 -16.41 25.80
C ALA A 131 3.33 -16.38 24.34
N PHE A 132 3.86 -15.44 23.53
CA PHE A 132 3.57 -15.35 22.09
C PHE A 132 4.07 -16.60 21.34
N GLU A 133 5.35 -16.94 21.48
CA GLU A 133 5.97 -18.06 20.77
C GLU A 133 5.31 -19.40 21.14
N LYS A 134 4.96 -19.58 22.41
CA LYS A 134 4.21 -20.75 22.87
C LYS A 134 2.78 -20.80 22.30
N MET A 135 2.11 -19.66 22.25
CA MET A 135 0.71 -19.57 21.79
C MET A 135 0.61 -19.80 20.27
N LYS A 136 1.53 -19.23 19.50
CA LYS A 136 1.51 -19.31 18.03
C LYS A 136 2.34 -20.46 17.46
N ASN A 137 3.17 -21.08 18.28
CA ASN A 137 4.16 -22.08 17.84
C ASN A 137 5.07 -21.56 16.73
N ILE A 138 5.45 -20.29 16.82
CA ILE A 138 6.30 -19.55 15.85
C ILE A 138 7.30 -18.75 16.65
N LYS A 139 8.58 -18.77 16.27
CA LYS A 139 9.57 -17.88 16.87
C LYS A 139 9.45 -16.48 16.30
N VAL A 140 9.54 -15.46 17.16
CA VAL A 140 9.45 -14.05 16.71
C VAL A 140 10.46 -13.76 15.61
N LYS A 141 11.70 -14.26 15.72
CA LYS A 141 12.75 -14.08 14.71
C LYS A 141 12.36 -14.61 13.33
N ASP A 142 11.56 -15.69 13.27
CA ASP A 142 11.19 -16.33 12.02
C ASP A 142 10.16 -15.49 11.23
N ILE A 143 9.34 -14.68 11.94
CA ILE A 143 8.40 -13.73 11.30
C ILE A 143 9.16 -12.67 10.48
N PHE A 144 10.34 -12.29 10.95
CA PHE A 144 11.16 -11.24 10.33
C PHE A 144 12.30 -11.78 9.46
N SER A 145 12.38 -13.13 9.30
CA SER A 145 13.31 -13.75 8.36
C SER A 145 13.02 -13.30 6.92
N MET A 146 14.08 -13.19 6.13
CA MET A 146 13.96 -12.91 4.70
C MET A 146 13.61 -14.16 3.88
N ASP A 147 13.70 -15.36 4.47
CA ASP A 147 13.49 -16.62 3.76
C ASP A 147 12.02 -16.81 3.39
N ASP A 148 11.13 -16.68 4.39
CA ASP A 148 9.69 -16.86 4.19
C ASP A 148 8.88 -15.68 4.75
N ARG A 149 7.83 -15.29 4.05
CA ARG A 149 6.86 -14.33 4.56
C ARG A 149 5.76 -15.05 5.33
N MET A 150 5.60 -14.66 6.60
CA MET A 150 4.53 -15.16 7.46
C MET A 150 3.60 -14.03 7.88
N ASP A 151 2.30 -14.23 7.73
CA ASP A 151 1.26 -13.34 8.26
C ASP A 151 0.70 -13.96 9.56
N VAL A 152 1.05 -13.37 10.70
CA VAL A 152 0.63 -13.88 12.02
C VAL A 152 -0.53 -13.06 12.55
N PHE A 153 -1.72 -13.64 12.53
CA PHE A 153 -2.93 -13.01 13.02
C PHE A 153 -3.11 -13.23 14.53
N LEU A 154 -3.59 -12.18 15.20
CA LEU A 154 -3.93 -12.17 16.62
C LEU A 154 -5.36 -11.65 16.79
N THR A 155 -6.19 -12.39 17.49
CA THR A 155 -7.45 -11.84 18.02
C THR A 155 -7.15 -10.84 19.15
N ALA A 156 -8.11 -9.97 19.47
CA ALA A 156 -7.96 -9.06 20.62
C ALA A 156 -7.64 -9.80 21.92
N LYS A 157 -8.18 -11.01 22.12
CA LYS A 157 -7.91 -11.85 23.29
C LYS A 157 -6.47 -12.36 23.32
N GLU A 158 -5.95 -12.80 22.19
CA GLU A 158 -4.54 -13.24 22.07
C GLU A 158 -3.59 -12.07 22.26
N ALA A 159 -3.86 -10.92 21.64
CA ALA A 159 -3.08 -9.69 21.80
C ALA A 159 -3.06 -9.22 23.27
N LYS A 160 -4.16 -9.40 24.01
CA LYS A 160 -4.18 -9.12 25.45
C LYS A 160 -3.33 -10.09 26.25
N LYS A 161 -3.34 -11.38 25.92
CA LYS A 161 -2.53 -12.39 26.62
C LYS A 161 -1.03 -12.12 26.55
N ILE A 162 -0.58 -11.53 25.47
CA ILE A 162 0.83 -11.21 25.26
C ILE A 162 1.19 -9.78 25.66
N GLY A 163 0.26 -9.00 26.23
CA GLY A 163 0.51 -7.64 26.70
C GLY A 163 0.48 -6.55 25.63
N LEU A 164 0.19 -6.88 24.37
CA LEU A 164 0.06 -5.87 23.30
C LEU A 164 -1.20 -5.02 23.48
N VAL A 165 -2.30 -5.61 23.94
CA VAL A 165 -3.55 -4.94 24.27
C VAL A 165 -3.74 -4.93 25.79
N SER A 166 -3.99 -3.76 26.37
CA SER A 166 -4.25 -3.61 27.81
C SER A 166 -5.70 -3.90 28.17
N LYS A 167 -6.65 -3.57 27.29
CA LYS A 167 -8.08 -3.68 27.57
C LYS A 167 -8.88 -4.11 26.34
N ILE A 168 -9.85 -5.03 26.56
CA ILE A 168 -10.83 -5.43 25.55
C ILE A 168 -12.15 -4.75 25.86
N ILE A 169 -12.71 -4.08 24.86
CA ILE A 169 -14.00 -3.40 24.90
C ILE A 169 -15.02 -4.23 24.13
N LYS A 170 -16.14 -4.55 24.76
CA LYS A 170 -17.26 -5.22 24.07
C LYS A 170 -17.91 -4.26 23.10
N ILE A 171 -18.14 -4.72 21.88
CA ILE A 171 -18.91 -3.94 20.91
C ILE A 171 -20.38 -3.85 21.39
N THR A 172 -20.92 -2.65 21.30
CA THR A 172 -22.32 -2.34 21.58
C THR A 172 -22.93 -1.64 20.36
N PRO A 173 -24.25 -1.59 20.19
CA PRO A 173 -24.88 -0.86 19.10
C PRO A 173 -24.44 0.61 19.00
N SER A 174 -24.29 1.28 20.17
CA SER A 174 -23.78 2.66 20.22
C SER A 174 -22.34 2.76 19.73
N LYS A 175 -21.47 1.81 20.12
CA LYS A 175 -20.07 1.77 19.69
C LYS A 175 -19.94 1.46 18.21
N ALA A 176 -20.78 0.55 17.70
CA ALA A 176 -20.84 0.27 16.28
C ALA A 176 -21.29 1.48 15.46
N ALA A 177 -22.24 2.27 15.95
CA ALA A 177 -22.67 3.50 15.30
C ALA A 177 -21.56 4.58 15.26
N GLU A 178 -20.81 4.72 16.38
CA GLU A 178 -19.65 5.61 16.45
C GLU A 178 -18.58 5.23 15.40
N ILE A 179 -18.22 3.94 15.33
CA ILE A 179 -17.23 3.46 14.36
C ILE A 179 -17.71 3.65 12.92
N ASN A 180 -18.99 3.38 12.64
CA ASN A 180 -19.56 3.60 11.32
C ASN A 180 -19.51 5.08 10.91
N SER A 181 -19.63 6.01 11.85
CA SER A 181 -19.43 7.44 11.54
C SER A 181 -17.99 7.76 11.16
N HIS A 182 -17.01 7.17 11.87
CA HIS A 182 -15.59 7.33 11.54
C HIS A 182 -15.23 6.72 10.18
N VAL A 183 -15.79 5.55 9.85
CA VAL A 183 -15.60 4.93 8.52
C VAL A 183 -16.15 5.82 7.42
N LYS A 184 -17.30 6.48 7.61
CA LYS A 184 -17.84 7.43 6.64
C LYS A 184 -16.94 8.64 6.46
N ILE A 185 -16.46 9.23 7.55
CA ILE A 185 -15.51 10.36 7.51
C ILE A 185 -14.25 9.97 6.75
N ALA A 186 -13.68 8.81 7.03
CA ALA A 186 -12.49 8.32 6.34
C ALA A 186 -12.75 8.08 4.84
N ALA A 187 -13.92 7.53 4.47
CA ALA A 187 -14.30 7.33 3.08
C ALA A 187 -14.55 8.65 2.33
N GLU A 188 -15.10 9.67 2.99
CA GLU A 188 -15.25 11.00 2.43
C GLU A 188 -13.89 11.64 2.14
N ILE A 189 -12.93 11.51 3.07
CA ILE A 189 -11.56 12.00 2.88
C ILE A 189 -10.87 11.25 1.71
N GLU A 190 -11.00 9.93 1.62
CA GLU A 190 -10.46 9.17 0.49
C GLU A 190 -11.12 9.56 -0.84
N SER A 191 -12.43 9.81 -0.86
CA SER A 191 -13.13 10.22 -2.09
C SER A 191 -12.72 11.62 -2.54
N ASP A 192 -12.48 12.54 -1.62
CA ASP A 192 -11.98 13.89 -1.95
C ASP A 192 -10.57 13.88 -2.53
N LEU A 193 -9.75 12.87 -2.16
CA LEU A 193 -8.42 12.65 -2.72
C LEU A 193 -8.45 12.02 -4.11
N THR A 194 -9.50 11.25 -4.44
CA THR A 194 -9.65 10.60 -5.74
C THR A 194 -10.36 11.47 -6.79
N VAL A 195 -11.01 12.56 -6.37
CA VAL A 195 -11.63 13.53 -7.29
C VAL A 195 -10.54 14.51 -7.77
N THR A 196 -9.83 14.14 -8.81
CA THR A 196 -9.05 15.09 -9.60
C THR A 196 -10.00 15.95 -10.42
N ALA A 197 -10.27 17.15 -9.90
CA ALA A 197 -10.66 18.40 -10.57
C ALA A 197 -11.81 18.36 -11.63
N PRO A 198 -12.53 19.46 -11.89
CA PRO A 198 -12.59 20.70 -11.14
C PRO A 198 -14.04 21.15 -10.84
N GLU A 199 -14.53 21.02 -9.63
CA GLU A 199 -15.67 21.82 -9.14
C GLU A 199 -15.79 21.68 -7.61
N ALA A 200 -14.95 22.42 -6.88
CA ALA A 200 -15.20 22.74 -5.48
C ALA A 200 -14.56 24.09 -5.13
N GLU A 201 -15.16 25.14 -5.62
CA GLU A 201 -15.14 26.39 -4.86
C GLU A 201 -16.23 26.30 -3.79
N LYS A 202 -15.77 26.35 -2.54
CA LYS A 202 -16.41 26.84 -1.32
C LYS A 202 -16.38 25.87 -0.14
N LYS A 203 -15.28 25.87 0.61
CA LYS A 203 -15.28 26.27 2.02
C LYS A 203 -13.86 26.48 2.53
N VAL A 204 -13.64 27.68 3.00
CA VAL A 204 -12.38 28.28 3.37
C VAL A 204 -11.85 27.67 4.67
N ILE A 205 -10.69 27.02 4.58
CA ILE A 205 -9.68 27.04 5.64
C ILE A 205 -8.62 28.02 5.14
N LYS A 206 -8.36 29.07 5.91
CA LYS A 206 -7.32 30.05 5.61
C LYS A 206 -5.94 29.42 5.72
N GLN A 207 -5.54 28.66 4.72
CA GLN A 207 -4.14 28.50 4.37
C GLN A 207 -3.86 29.45 3.22
N THR A 208 -2.79 30.21 3.32
CA THR A 208 -2.27 31.03 2.23
C THR A 208 -1.83 30.09 1.11
N SER A 209 -2.77 29.61 0.32
CA SER A 209 -2.49 28.86 -0.90
C SER A 209 -1.91 29.84 -1.91
N ILE A 210 -0.64 29.72 -2.19
CA ILE A 210 -0.04 30.36 -3.36
C ILE A 210 -0.68 29.65 -4.57
N LYS A 211 -1.71 30.29 -5.15
CA LYS A 211 -2.30 29.80 -6.42
C LYS A 211 -1.30 30.08 -7.53
N MET A 212 -0.52 29.07 -7.87
CA MET A 212 0.44 29.14 -8.96
C MET A 212 -0.11 28.29 -10.13
N ASN A 213 -0.28 28.91 -11.30
CA ASN A 213 -0.69 28.16 -12.49
C ASN A 213 0.52 27.41 -13.13
N LYS A 214 0.24 26.51 -14.08
CA LYS A 214 1.26 25.69 -14.74
C LYS A 214 2.39 26.51 -15.38
N SER A 215 2.06 27.66 -15.98
CA SER A 215 3.04 28.53 -16.63
C SER A 215 3.93 29.20 -15.60
N GLU A 216 3.37 29.71 -14.53
CA GLU A 216 4.11 30.33 -13.42
C GLU A 216 5.00 29.30 -12.70
N LEU A 217 4.52 28.06 -12.50
CA LEU A 217 5.31 26.99 -11.91
C LEU A 217 6.52 26.65 -12.78
N LYS A 218 6.32 26.55 -14.09
CA LYS A 218 7.39 26.27 -15.05
C LYS A 218 8.43 27.39 -15.11
N GLU A 219 8.00 28.64 -15.01
CA GLU A 219 8.86 29.82 -15.11
C GLU A 219 9.62 30.08 -13.79
N LYS A 220 8.91 30.02 -12.65
CA LYS A 220 9.47 30.39 -11.34
C LYS A 220 10.14 29.23 -10.60
N HIS A 221 9.73 27.98 -10.88
CA HIS A 221 10.23 26.77 -10.26
C HIS A 221 10.44 25.65 -11.28
N PRO A 222 11.35 25.80 -12.24
CA PRO A 222 11.55 24.87 -13.35
C PRO A 222 11.97 23.47 -12.87
N GLU A 223 12.75 23.37 -11.79
CA GLU A 223 13.17 22.09 -11.22
C GLU A 223 11.96 21.33 -10.61
N LEU A 224 11.14 22.01 -9.81
CA LEU A 224 9.94 21.43 -9.24
C LEU A 224 8.92 21.04 -10.33
N TYR A 225 8.80 21.88 -11.39
CA TYR A 225 7.96 21.52 -12.52
C TYR A 225 8.45 20.25 -13.23
N ALA A 226 9.78 20.13 -13.44
CA ALA A 226 10.38 18.95 -14.04
C ALA A 226 10.18 17.69 -13.18
N GLU A 227 10.31 17.81 -11.86
CA GLU A 227 10.06 16.72 -10.91
C GLU A 227 8.60 16.25 -10.97
N ILE A 228 7.62 17.16 -10.92
CA ILE A 228 6.18 16.84 -11.01
C ILE A 228 5.87 16.15 -12.34
N VAL A 229 6.44 16.65 -13.45
CA VAL A 229 6.27 16.01 -14.77
C VAL A 229 6.90 14.62 -14.78
N GLY A 230 8.09 14.47 -14.19
CA GLY A 230 8.77 13.17 -14.04
C GLY A 230 7.92 12.15 -13.31
N LEU A 231 7.36 12.51 -12.15
CA LEU A 231 6.46 11.67 -11.38
C LEU A 231 5.21 11.26 -12.18
N GLY A 232 4.65 12.18 -12.96
CA GLY A 232 3.52 11.88 -13.84
C GLY A 232 3.87 10.88 -14.96
N VAL A 233 5.06 11.02 -15.54
CA VAL A 233 5.58 10.10 -16.58
C VAL A 233 5.81 8.70 -15.97
N ASP A 234 6.42 8.62 -14.81
CA ASP A 234 6.71 7.34 -14.17
C ASP A 234 5.43 6.61 -13.76
N LYS A 235 4.46 7.33 -13.22
CA LYS A 235 3.13 6.76 -12.90
C LYS A 235 2.42 6.23 -14.16
N GLU A 236 2.50 6.95 -15.27
CA GLU A 236 1.90 6.49 -16.54
C GLU A 236 2.63 5.26 -17.10
N LYS A 237 3.95 5.19 -16.98
CA LYS A 237 4.71 3.98 -17.34
C LYS A 237 4.31 2.77 -16.50
N GLU A 238 4.13 2.94 -15.19
CA GLU A 238 3.66 1.88 -14.30
C GLU A 238 2.28 1.39 -14.71
N ARG A 239 1.35 2.30 -14.99
CA ARG A 239 0.00 1.98 -15.45
C ARG A 239 0.02 1.17 -16.74
N VAL A 240 0.73 1.66 -17.76
CA VAL A 240 0.85 0.98 -19.06
C VAL A 240 1.52 -0.38 -18.89
N SER A 241 2.55 -0.49 -18.07
CA SER A 241 3.25 -1.75 -17.80
C SER A 241 2.35 -2.78 -17.14
N ALA A 242 1.43 -2.35 -16.27
CA ALA A 242 0.48 -3.25 -15.64
C ALA A 242 -0.45 -3.94 -16.66
N TRP A 243 -0.94 -3.22 -17.66
CA TRP A 243 -1.73 -3.76 -18.76
C TRP A 243 -0.90 -4.56 -19.76
N ALA A 244 0.32 -4.11 -20.06
CA ALA A 244 1.21 -4.72 -21.04
C ALA A 244 1.55 -6.19 -20.73
N LYS A 245 1.65 -6.55 -19.46
CA LYS A 245 1.91 -7.93 -19.00
C LYS A 245 0.90 -8.94 -19.52
N TRP A 246 -0.31 -8.50 -19.84
CA TRP A 246 -1.41 -9.35 -20.28
C TRP A 246 -1.63 -9.34 -21.78
N ASN A 247 -0.81 -8.58 -22.53
CA ASN A 247 -0.96 -8.41 -23.97
C ASN A 247 -0.90 -9.73 -24.76
N GLU A 248 -0.04 -10.67 -24.33
CA GLU A 248 0.08 -11.98 -24.98
C GLU A 248 -1.15 -12.87 -24.73
N ILE A 249 -1.89 -12.64 -23.66
CA ILE A 249 -3.08 -13.42 -23.27
C ILE A 249 -4.33 -12.87 -23.94
N ASN A 250 -4.51 -11.55 -23.93
CA ASN A 250 -5.64 -10.86 -24.55
C ASN A 250 -5.23 -9.42 -24.93
N ALA A 251 -4.69 -9.28 -26.14
CA ALA A 251 -4.19 -8.00 -26.65
C ALA A 251 -5.28 -6.93 -26.74
N GLU A 252 -6.50 -7.30 -27.12
CA GLU A 252 -7.62 -6.37 -27.26
C GLU A 252 -8.00 -5.74 -25.91
N LEU A 253 -8.13 -6.54 -24.87
CA LEU A 253 -8.43 -6.06 -23.51
C LEU A 253 -7.28 -5.20 -22.97
N ALA A 254 -6.03 -5.65 -23.15
CA ALA A 254 -4.86 -4.90 -22.70
C ALA A 254 -4.77 -3.52 -23.38
N MET A 255 -4.95 -3.46 -24.70
CA MET A 255 -4.93 -2.21 -25.45
C MET A 255 -6.07 -1.28 -25.07
N LYS A 256 -7.29 -1.81 -24.86
CA LYS A 256 -8.44 -1.03 -24.39
C LYS A 256 -8.16 -0.35 -23.06
N GLY A 257 -7.54 -1.06 -22.08
CA GLY A 257 -7.16 -0.47 -20.80
C GLY A 257 -6.08 0.60 -20.93
N ILE A 258 -5.09 0.37 -21.80
CA ILE A 258 -4.02 1.35 -22.08
C ILE A 258 -4.60 2.63 -22.70
N GLU A 259 -5.42 2.50 -23.73
CA GLU A 259 -6.04 3.61 -24.47
C GLU A 259 -7.09 4.34 -23.62
N GLY A 260 -7.84 3.60 -22.80
CA GLY A 260 -8.84 4.15 -21.89
C GLY A 260 -8.25 4.91 -20.71
N GLN A 261 -6.93 4.89 -20.53
CA GLN A 261 -6.22 5.55 -19.42
C GLN A 261 -6.70 5.11 -18.03
N GLU A 262 -7.21 3.89 -17.94
CA GLU A 262 -7.69 3.30 -16.69
C GLU A 262 -6.61 2.48 -16.00
N ASP A 263 -6.63 2.45 -14.66
CA ASP A 263 -5.83 1.51 -13.90
C ASP A 263 -6.44 0.10 -14.01
N ILE A 264 -5.57 -0.94 -14.04
CA ILE A 264 -6.03 -2.32 -14.10
C ILE A 264 -6.79 -2.70 -12.82
N LYS A 265 -7.96 -3.28 -12.97
CA LYS A 265 -8.84 -3.71 -11.86
C LYS A 265 -8.79 -5.22 -11.67
N ALA A 266 -9.22 -5.71 -10.52
CA ALA A 266 -9.31 -7.15 -10.25
C ALA A 266 -10.24 -7.88 -11.24
N SER A 267 -11.30 -7.22 -11.74
CA SER A 267 -12.18 -7.72 -12.79
C SER A 267 -11.43 -8.00 -14.08
N ASP A 268 -10.54 -7.08 -14.50
CA ASP A 268 -9.76 -7.19 -15.73
C ASP A 268 -8.77 -8.35 -15.63
N ILE A 269 -8.11 -8.50 -14.48
CA ILE A 269 -7.21 -9.64 -14.19
C ILE A 269 -8.00 -10.96 -14.29
N SER A 270 -9.21 -11.03 -13.76
CA SER A 270 -10.07 -12.21 -13.86
C SER A 270 -10.44 -12.53 -15.31
N GLU A 271 -10.69 -11.52 -16.14
CA GLU A 271 -10.98 -11.69 -17.55
C GLU A 271 -9.76 -12.21 -18.34
N PHE A 272 -8.56 -11.72 -18.01
CA PHE A 272 -7.31 -12.27 -18.56
C PHE A 272 -7.10 -13.73 -18.17
N GLN A 273 -7.34 -14.10 -16.91
CA GLN A 273 -7.24 -15.49 -16.46
C GLN A 273 -8.21 -16.43 -17.21
N VAL A 274 -9.44 -15.98 -17.43
CA VAL A 274 -10.44 -16.72 -18.23
C VAL A 274 -9.97 -16.85 -19.68
N SER A 275 -9.39 -15.80 -20.26
CA SER A 275 -8.84 -15.81 -21.62
C SER A 275 -7.67 -16.81 -21.75
N ALA A 276 -6.77 -16.85 -20.76
CA ALA A 276 -5.67 -17.80 -20.70
C ALA A 276 -6.19 -19.25 -20.63
N LEU A 277 -7.17 -19.52 -19.77
CA LEU A 277 -7.78 -20.85 -19.66
C LEU A 277 -8.43 -21.30 -20.99
N LYS A 278 -9.13 -20.41 -21.66
CA LYS A 278 -9.73 -20.70 -22.99
C LYS A 278 -8.66 -21.00 -24.05
N ALA A 279 -7.53 -20.28 -24.01
CA ALA A 279 -6.41 -20.51 -24.92
C ALA A 279 -5.78 -21.90 -24.69
N VAL A 280 -5.56 -22.30 -23.44
CA VAL A 280 -5.05 -23.60 -23.04
C VAL A 280 -5.99 -24.74 -23.44
N GLN A 281 -7.30 -24.57 -23.26
CA GLN A 281 -8.33 -25.52 -23.70
C GLN A 281 -8.34 -25.67 -25.22
N LYS A 282 -8.27 -24.55 -25.95
CA LYS A 282 -8.23 -24.54 -27.43
C LYS A 282 -6.96 -25.20 -27.98
N ALA A 283 -5.84 -25.08 -27.28
CA ALA A 283 -4.58 -25.73 -27.64
C ALA A 283 -4.55 -27.25 -27.36
N GLY A 284 -5.60 -27.81 -26.76
CA GLY A 284 -5.71 -29.24 -26.46
C GLY A 284 -4.76 -29.74 -25.35
N ILE A 285 -4.20 -28.80 -24.55
CA ILE A 285 -3.26 -29.09 -23.46
C ILE A 285 -3.98 -29.63 -22.22
N VAL A 286 -5.29 -29.46 -22.12
CA VAL A 286 -6.11 -30.00 -21.03
C VAL A 286 -7.09 -31.02 -21.60
N LYS A 287 -6.81 -32.29 -21.35
CA LYS A 287 -7.81 -33.37 -21.44
C LYS A 287 -8.28 -33.64 -20.01
N ASP A 288 -9.60 -33.54 -19.81
CA ASP A 288 -10.29 -34.02 -18.61
C ASP A 288 -9.76 -33.50 -17.26
N GLY A 289 -9.68 -32.17 -17.10
CA GLY A 289 -9.68 -31.53 -15.77
C GLY A 289 -8.40 -31.60 -14.93
N VAL A 290 -7.30 -32.15 -15.46
CA VAL A 290 -5.99 -32.16 -14.79
C VAL A 290 -4.90 -31.74 -15.79
N PRO A 291 -4.08 -30.72 -15.50
CA PRO A 291 -2.96 -30.36 -16.37
C PRO A 291 -1.87 -31.41 -16.29
N ASP A 292 -1.51 -32.00 -17.43
CA ASP A 292 -0.32 -32.83 -17.55
C ASP A 292 0.91 -31.90 -17.64
N VAL A 293 1.71 -31.83 -16.59
CA VAL A 293 2.96 -31.07 -16.54
C VAL A 293 4.05 -31.94 -17.16
N GLY A 294 4.20 -31.85 -18.47
CA GLY A 294 5.37 -32.40 -19.16
C GLY A 294 6.62 -31.64 -18.74
N VAL A 295 7.62 -32.41 -18.28
CA VAL A 295 8.98 -31.97 -17.95
C VAL A 295 9.66 -31.62 -19.26
N ASP A 296 9.95 -30.37 -19.48
CA ASP A 296 10.88 -29.72 -20.42
C ASP A 296 10.17 -28.57 -21.20
N GLY A 297 10.29 -27.37 -20.60
CA GLY A 297 9.70 -26.17 -21.17
C GLY A 297 10.65 -25.46 -22.15
N GLU A 298 10.53 -25.70 -23.44
CA GLU A 298 10.95 -24.74 -24.46
C GLU A 298 9.74 -24.29 -25.28
N ILE A 299 9.43 -23.00 -25.17
CA ILE A 299 8.46 -22.33 -26.04
C ILE A 299 9.20 -21.94 -27.32
N ILE A 300 8.86 -22.58 -28.43
CA ILE A 300 9.37 -22.23 -29.76
C ILE A 300 8.60 -21.03 -30.29
N THR A 301 9.25 -19.86 -30.38
CA THR A 301 8.70 -18.68 -31.02
C THR A 301 9.19 -18.55 -32.47
N PRO A 302 8.35 -18.18 -33.44
CA PRO A 302 8.79 -17.88 -34.81
C PRO A 302 9.52 -16.51 -34.85
N LYS A 303 10.65 -16.47 -35.50
CA LYS A 303 11.43 -15.23 -35.75
C LYS A 303 10.83 -14.40 -36.87
N SER A 304 10.71 -13.11 -36.63
CA SER A 304 10.79 -11.90 -37.46
C SER A 304 9.54 -11.06 -37.47
N GLU A 305 9.48 -10.20 -36.47
CA GLU A 305 8.89 -8.85 -36.45
C GLU A 305 9.16 -8.29 -35.06
N LEU A 306 9.27 -6.98 -34.89
CA LEU A 306 9.47 -6.34 -33.57
C LEU A 306 8.62 -7.05 -32.53
N THR A 307 9.20 -7.44 -31.44
CA THR A 307 8.48 -8.10 -30.35
C THR A 307 7.31 -7.24 -29.88
N ALA A 308 6.26 -7.85 -29.38
CA ALA A 308 5.09 -7.11 -28.86
C ALA A 308 5.49 -6.04 -27.84
N SER A 309 6.57 -6.28 -27.10
CA SER A 309 7.17 -5.32 -26.15
C SER A 309 7.75 -4.10 -26.85
N GLU A 310 8.49 -4.29 -27.94
CA GLU A 310 9.09 -3.17 -28.72
C GLU A 310 8.04 -2.35 -29.46
N GLN A 311 6.98 -2.98 -29.97
CA GLN A 311 5.84 -2.27 -30.58
C GLN A 311 5.06 -1.46 -29.54
N LEU A 312 4.92 -1.98 -28.32
CA LEU A 312 4.25 -1.31 -27.22
C LEU A 312 5.08 -0.10 -26.74
N GLU A 313 6.39 -0.26 -26.63
CA GLU A 313 7.31 0.81 -26.24
C GLU A 313 7.33 1.95 -27.29
N ALA A 314 7.29 1.61 -28.56
CA ALA A 314 7.18 2.59 -29.64
C ALA A 314 5.86 3.38 -29.58
N LYS A 315 4.72 2.70 -29.31
CA LYS A 315 3.41 3.34 -29.14
C LYS A 315 3.34 4.19 -27.87
N MET A 316 3.94 3.73 -26.78
CA MET A 316 4.03 4.48 -25.53
C MET A 316 4.81 5.77 -25.72
N ASN A 317 5.97 5.71 -26.36
CA ASN A 317 6.79 6.87 -26.66
C ASN A 317 6.09 7.86 -27.60
N ALA A 318 5.33 7.37 -28.59
CA ALA A 318 4.53 8.21 -29.48
C ALA A 318 3.43 8.96 -28.69
N ASN A 319 2.71 8.27 -27.81
CA ASN A 319 1.65 8.86 -26.98
C ASN A 319 2.20 9.90 -25.99
N LEU A 320 3.34 9.61 -25.35
CA LEU A 320 4.00 10.56 -24.45
C LEU A 320 4.53 11.79 -25.19
N THR A 321 4.97 11.63 -26.45
CA THR A 321 5.39 12.73 -27.31
C THR A 321 4.20 13.61 -27.73
N GLU A 322 3.09 13.01 -28.13
CA GLU A 322 1.85 13.70 -28.52
C GLU A 322 1.27 14.51 -27.35
N ARG A 323 1.44 14.02 -26.12
CA ARG A 323 1.03 14.72 -24.89
C ARG A 323 2.04 15.77 -24.41
N GLY A 324 3.15 15.93 -25.09
CA GLY A 324 4.22 16.89 -24.76
C GLY A 324 4.97 16.53 -23.46
N LEU A 325 4.97 15.26 -23.08
CA LEU A 325 5.65 14.72 -21.90
C LEU A 325 7.04 14.15 -22.23
N LEU A 326 7.34 13.89 -23.52
CA LEU A 326 8.67 13.56 -24.02
C LEU A 326 9.09 14.57 -25.10
N ILE A 327 10.30 15.10 -24.98
CA ILE A 327 10.90 15.92 -26.02
C ILE A 327 11.58 14.96 -27.00
N SER A 328 11.14 14.95 -28.27
CA SER A 328 11.84 14.26 -29.36
C SER A 328 13.29 14.76 -29.38
N LYS A 329 14.24 13.88 -29.10
CA LYS A 329 15.66 14.15 -29.42
C LYS A 329 15.80 14.05 -30.93
N THR A 330 15.56 15.14 -31.63
CA THR A 330 16.07 15.30 -33.00
C THR A 330 17.61 15.39 -32.94
N LYS A 331 18.24 14.53 -33.73
CA LYS A 331 19.68 14.56 -34.02
C LYS A 331 20.09 15.90 -34.61
#